data_1f922c7d6ad9fb5527872bf54f79717e
#
_entry.id   1f922c7d6ad9fb5527872bf54f79717e
#
_cell.length_a   1.000
_cell.length_b   1.000
_cell.length_c   1.000
_cell.angle_alpha   90.00
_cell.angle_beta   90.00
_cell.angle_gamma   90.00
#
_symmetry.space_group_name_H-M   'P 1'
#
loop_
_entity.id
_entity.type
_entity.pdbx_description
1 polymer ?
#
loop_
_entity_poly.entity_id
_entity_poly.type
_entity_poly.pdbx_seq_one_letter_code
_entity_poly.pdbx_strand_id
1 'polypeptide(L)'
;MEYCGREITLENLDAIFAGYSLDTREEIRSALFRGTPILPYIERTPEDLHQIRLAMIETVPDAFFVLPAPVLKQVREYMQEGLNLNVLKPFVTQGLSEEALSAIITWARRGYPIQDCDFRGMKRSQIPLYESALAQGIDIRPYLKSGAASNAALQSLLRLARPSLLSKNLTEEQLSAISRAPALSYLTLTRATQADALEALADIYQSDMYVKHRNVVEALSAQDETGAFIYSAFHMQRVQEACEEGLDVAPLLEPTLSASLVNDIILNQRLSKPAINR
;
A
#
# COMPACT_ATOMS: atom_id res chain seq x y z
N MET A 1 -11.84 34.93 -27.79
CA MET A 1 -11.42 34.64 -26.41
C MET A 1 -11.22 35.99 -25.72
N GLU A 2 -11.67 36.18 -24.48
CA GLU A 2 -11.51 37.44 -23.74
C GLU A 2 -10.60 37.28 -22.53
N TYR A 3 -9.76 38.30 -22.30
CA TYR A 3 -8.90 38.42 -21.11
C TYR A 3 -8.92 39.84 -20.59
N CYS A 4 -9.24 40.03 -19.32
CA CYS A 4 -9.41 41.36 -18.70
C CYS A 4 -10.29 42.34 -19.51
N GLY A 5 -11.39 41.84 -20.08
CA GLY A 5 -12.33 42.64 -20.85
C GLY A 5 -11.87 43.05 -22.25
N ARG A 6 -10.80 42.43 -22.76
CA ARG A 6 -10.29 42.65 -24.12
C ARG A 6 -10.42 41.38 -24.93
N GLU A 7 -10.89 41.51 -26.14
CA GLU A 7 -10.85 40.41 -27.10
C GLU A 7 -9.41 40.12 -27.53
N ILE A 8 -9.02 38.85 -27.42
CA ILE A 8 -7.70 38.39 -27.83
C ILE A 8 -7.79 37.84 -29.25
N THR A 9 -6.94 38.40 -30.09
CA THR A 9 -6.72 37.96 -31.47
C THR A 9 -5.27 37.56 -31.66
N LEU A 10 -4.94 36.86 -32.74
CA LEU A 10 -3.57 36.51 -33.07
C LEU A 10 -2.66 37.76 -33.26
N GLU A 11 -3.26 38.89 -33.68
CA GLU A 11 -2.55 40.12 -33.96
C GLU A 11 -2.15 40.88 -32.67
N ASN A 12 -3.00 40.83 -31.60
CA ASN A 12 -2.77 41.59 -30.38
C ASN A 12 -2.20 40.76 -29.22
N LEU A 13 -2.08 39.43 -29.41
CA LEU A 13 -1.66 38.48 -28.36
C LEU A 13 -0.31 38.86 -27.74
N ASP A 14 0.71 39.12 -28.56
CA ASP A 14 2.06 39.38 -28.07
C ASP A 14 2.13 40.70 -27.27
N ALA A 15 1.27 41.68 -27.59
CA ALA A 15 1.17 42.93 -26.83
C ALA A 15 0.44 42.74 -25.49
N ILE A 16 -0.63 41.95 -25.48
CA ILE A 16 -1.42 41.69 -24.25
C ILE A 16 -0.60 40.83 -23.27
N PHE A 17 0.16 39.84 -23.76
CA PHE A 17 0.88 38.87 -22.94
C PHE A 17 2.41 39.14 -22.96
N ALA A 18 2.84 40.38 -23.18
CA ALA A 18 4.26 40.73 -23.24
C ALA A 18 5.06 40.40 -21.96
N GLY A 19 4.38 40.32 -20.80
CA GLY A 19 4.97 39.91 -19.51
C GLY A 19 5.16 38.42 -19.33
N TYR A 20 4.62 37.59 -20.20
CA TYR A 20 4.73 36.13 -20.12
C TYR A 20 5.87 35.61 -20.99
N SER A 21 6.36 34.41 -20.68
CA SER A 21 7.38 33.74 -21.47
C SER A 21 6.96 33.51 -22.91
N LEU A 22 7.92 33.31 -23.81
CA LEU A 22 7.62 32.95 -25.20
C LEU A 22 6.78 31.68 -25.29
N ASP A 23 7.16 30.63 -24.51
CA ASP A 23 6.48 29.35 -24.51
C ASP A 23 5.03 29.49 -24.03
N THR A 24 4.75 30.30 -22.99
CA THR A 24 3.37 30.60 -22.55
C THR A 24 2.57 31.25 -23.68
N ARG A 25 3.16 32.24 -24.39
CA ARG A 25 2.49 32.93 -25.49
C ARG A 25 2.22 31.99 -26.68
N GLU A 26 3.11 31.06 -26.96
CA GLU A 26 2.92 30.02 -27.98
C GLU A 26 1.74 29.09 -27.63
N GLU A 27 1.60 28.70 -26.37
CA GLU A 27 0.46 27.88 -25.91
C GLU A 27 -0.86 28.65 -26.02
N ILE A 28 -0.89 29.95 -25.67
CA ILE A 28 -2.07 30.81 -25.85
C ILE A 28 -2.41 30.95 -27.33
N ARG A 29 -1.43 31.14 -28.21
CA ARG A 29 -1.60 31.21 -29.66
C ARG A 29 -2.22 29.93 -30.20
N SER A 30 -1.68 28.78 -29.79
CA SER A 30 -2.20 27.47 -30.15
C SER A 30 -3.61 27.23 -29.67
N ALA A 31 -3.94 27.71 -28.47
CA ALA A 31 -5.29 27.61 -27.89
C ALA A 31 -6.30 28.49 -28.64
N LEU A 32 -5.92 29.74 -28.96
CA LEU A 32 -6.73 30.63 -29.77
C LEU A 32 -7.08 30.01 -31.13
N PHE A 33 -6.06 29.48 -31.81
CA PHE A 33 -6.25 28.85 -33.12
C PHE A 33 -7.23 27.68 -33.07
N ARG A 34 -7.28 26.93 -31.97
CA ARG A 34 -8.17 25.77 -31.77
C ARG A 34 -9.44 26.08 -31.00
N GLY A 35 -9.65 27.33 -30.57
CA GLY A 35 -10.81 27.71 -29.74
C GLY A 35 -10.82 27.11 -28.34
N THR A 36 -9.64 26.77 -27.79
CA THR A 36 -9.52 26.11 -26.49
C THR A 36 -9.42 27.14 -25.37
N PRO A 37 -10.29 27.14 -24.32
CA PRO A 37 -10.36 28.20 -23.31
C PRO A 37 -9.31 28.03 -22.19
N ILE A 38 -8.00 28.16 -22.47
CA ILE A 38 -6.93 27.96 -21.47
C ILE A 38 -6.61 29.17 -20.59
N LEU A 39 -7.17 30.31 -20.85
CA LEU A 39 -6.88 31.56 -20.11
C LEU A 39 -7.09 31.48 -18.59
N PRO A 40 -8.04 30.73 -18.03
CA PRO A 40 -8.17 30.54 -16.59
C PRO A 40 -6.93 29.91 -15.93
N TYR A 41 -6.04 29.32 -16.72
CA TYR A 41 -4.87 28.58 -16.25
C TYR A 41 -3.54 29.29 -16.59
N ILE A 42 -3.57 30.52 -17.08
CA ILE A 42 -2.42 31.25 -17.62
C ILE A 42 -1.24 31.41 -16.63
N GLU A 43 -1.53 31.38 -15.33
CA GLU A 43 -0.52 31.45 -14.27
C GLU A 43 0.24 30.12 -14.04
N ARG A 44 -0.17 29.07 -14.75
CA ARG A 44 0.52 27.78 -14.72
C ARG A 44 1.80 27.82 -15.57
N THR A 45 2.65 26.81 -15.38
CA THR A 45 3.83 26.65 -16.22
C THR A 45 3.45 26.44 -17.69
N PRO A 46 4.31 26.77 -18.66
CA PRO A 46 4.05 26.48 -20.08
C PRO A 46 3.76 25.01 -20.34
N GLU A 47 4.45 24.11 -19.63
CA GLU A 47 4.24 22.66 -19.72
C GLU A 47 2.83 22.28 -19.22
N ASP A 48 2.40 22.84 -18.10
CA ASP A 48 1.04 22.62 -17.59
C ASP A 48 -0.01 23.13 -18.60
N LEU A 49 0.18 24.32 -19.14
CA LEU A 49 -0.72 24.90 -20.15
C LEU A 49 -0.82 24.01 -21.38
N HIS A 50 0.31 23.49 -21.85
CA HIS A 50 0.36 22.54 -22.96
C HIS A 50 -0.52 21.30 -22.68
N GLN A 51 -0.32 20.66 -21.52
CA GLN A 51 -1.08 19.48 -21.16
C GLN A 51 -2.58 19.79 -20.93
N ILE A 52 -2.90 20.92 -20.30
CA ILE A 52 -4.30 21.35 -20.13
C ILE A 52 -4.98 21.57 -21.49
N ARG A 53 -4.32 22.26 -22.43
CA ARG A 53 -4.87 22.46 -23.78
C ARG A 53 -5.13 21.14 -24.50
N LEU A 54 -4.19 20.20 -24.42
CA LEU A 54 -4.38 18.88 -25.02
C LEU A 54 -5.52 18.11 -24.32
N ALA A 55 -5.61 18.17 -22.99
CA ALA A 55 -6.67 17.55 -22.21
C ALA A 55 -8.06 18.10 -22.57
N MET A 56 -8.19 19.41 -22.79
CA MET A 56 -9.42 20.04 -23.26
C MET A 56 -9.84 19.55 -24.65
N ILE A 57 -8.89 19.44 -25.58
CA ILE A 57 -9.14 18.91 -26.93
C ILE A 57 -9.64 17.45 -26.87
N GLU A 58 -9.10 16.67 -25.95
CA GLU A 58 -9.46 15.27 -25.74
C GLU A 58 -10.67 15.08 -24.81
N THR A 59 -11.30 16.16 -24.36
CA THR A 59 -12.49 16.16 -23.50
C THR A 59 -12.29 15.52 -22.13
N VAL A 60 -11.07 15.64 -21.57
CA VAL A 60 -10.81 15.29 -20.17
C VAL A 60 -11.61 16.22 -19.25
N PRO A 61 -12.27 15.70 -18.19
CA PRO A 61 -13.04 16.54 -17.27
C PRO A 61 -12.17 17.60 -16.56
N ASP A 62 -12.71 18.81 -16.40
CA ASP A 62 -12.02 19.98 -15.84
C ASP A 62 -11.43 19.73 -14.44
N ALA A 63 -12.04 18.82 -13.67
CA ALA A 63 -11.53 18.44 -12.34
C ALA A 63 -10.06 17.97 -12.36
N PHE A 64 -9.55 17.49 -13.50
CA PHE A 64 -8.19 17.04 -13.64
C PHE A 64 -7.19 18.15 -14.01
N PHE A 65 -7.64 19.32 -14.42
CA PHE A 65 -6.76 20.44 -14.84
C PHE A 65 -5.97 21.07 -13.70
N VAL A 66 -6.28 20.72 -12.46
CA VAL A 66 -5.49 21.13 -11.28
C VAL A 66 -4.19 20.31 -11.14
N LEU A 67 -4.06 19.21 -11.86
CA LEU A 67 -2.92 18.30 -11.79
C LEU A 67 -1.68 18.90 -12.50
N PRO A 68 -0.46 18.58 -12.04
CA PRO A 68 0.76 18.96 -12.75
C PRO A 68 0.89 18.22 -14.09
N ALA A 69 1.64 18.81 -15.01
CA ALA A 69 1.79 18.34 -16.38
C ALA A 69 2.08 16.84 -16.53
N PRO A 70 3.05 16.25 -15.79
CA PRO A 70 3.36 14.83 -15.93
C PRO A 70 2.20 13.91 -15.55
N VAL A 71 1.43 14.30 -14.52
CA VAL A 71 0.27 13.52 -14.05
C VAL A 71 -0.92 13.69 -15.01
N LEU A 72 -1.18 14.91 -15.47
CA LEU A 72 -2.26 15.17 -16.45
C LEU A 72 -2.01 14.43 -17.75
N LYS A 73 -0.76 14.33 -18.20
CA LYS A 73 -0.38 13.49 -19.34
C LYS A 73 -0.76 12.03 -19.13
N GLN A 74 -0.45 11.46 -17.96
CA GLN A 74 -0.84 10.08 -17.62
C GLN A 74 -2.36 9.87 -17.58
N VAL A 75 -3.11 10.86 -17.07
CA VAL A 75 -4.59 10.84 -17.09
C VAL A 75 -5.13 10.82 -18.52
N ARG A 76 -4.54 11.60 -19.42
CA ARG A 76 -4.92 11.59 -20.83
C ARG A 76 -4.66 10.24 -21.49
N GLU A 77 -3.46 9.69 -21.28
CA GLU A 77 -3.09 8.35 -21.76
C GLU A 77 -4.04 7.28 -21.23
N TYR A 78 -4.38 7.34 -19.91
CA TYR A 78 -5.36 6.44 -19.28
C TYR A 78 -6.72 6.49 -19.97
N MET A 79 -7.20 7.70 -20.31
CA MET A 79 -8.45 7.89 -21.03
C MET A 79 -8.38 7.37 -22.47
N GLN A 80 -7.26 7.62 -23.19
CA GLN A 80 -7.04 7.13 -24.54
C GLN A 80 -7.02 5.60 -24.63
N GLU A 81 -6.62 4.92 -23.56
CA GLU A 81 -6.74 3.46 -23.42
C GLU A 81 -8.19 2.98 -23.18
N GLY A 82 -9.16 3.88 -23.16
CA GLY A 82 -10.58 3.57 -22.95
C GLY A 82 -10.95 3.30 -21.48
N LEU A 83 -10.10 3.68 -20.54
CA LEU A 83 -10.30 3.43 -19.12
C LEU A 83 -11.16 4.53 -18.47
N ASN A 84 -11.92 4.17 -17.41
CA ASN A 84 -12.89 5.06 -16.79
C ASN A 84 -12.24 6.05 -15.83
N LEU A 85 -12.20 7.33 -16.17
CA LEU A 85 -11.66 8.40 -15.34
C LEU A 85 -12.38 8.60 -13.99
N ASN A 86 -13.61 8.12 -13.83
CA ASN A 86 -14.32 8.21 -12.55
C ASN A 86 -13.60 7.46 -11.42
N VAL A 87 -12.78 6.46 -11.76
CA VAL A 87 -11.95 5.74 -10.79
C VAL A 87 -10.88 6.65 -10.19
N LEU A 88 -10.35 7.60 -10.97
CA LEU A 88 -9.27 8.50 -10.55
C LEU A 88 -9.79 9.78 -9.88
N LYS A 89 -11.03 10.19 -10.17
CA LYS A 89 -11.62 11.44 -9.71
C LYS A 89 -11.52 11.66 -8.18
N PRO A 90 -11.76 10.66 -7.30
CA PRO A 90 -11.65 10.84 -5.86
C PRO A 90 -10.24 11.23 -5.38
N PHE A 91 -9.20 10.89 -6.13
CA PHE A 91 -7.80 11.10 -5.72
C PHE A 91 -7.29 12.50 -6.08
N VAL A 92 -7.89 13.17 -7.05
CA VAL A 92 -7.51 14.53 -7.47
C VAL A 92 -7.62 15.54 -6.33
N THR A 93 -8.58 15.36 -5.43
CA THR A 93 -8.87 16.30 -4.33
C THR A 93 -8.16 15.91 -3.01
N GLN A 94 -7.38 14.83 -2.99
CA GLN A 94 -6.73 14.36 -1.75
C GLN A 94 -5.43 15.08 -1.40
N GLY A 95 -4.94 16.00 -2.24
CA GLY A 95 -3.69 16.73 -2.00
C GLY A 95 -2.46 15.83 -2.02
N LEU A 96 -2.44 14.85 -2.91
CA LEU A 96 -1.39 13.87 -3.04
C LEU A 96 -0.17 14.44 -3.79
N SER A 97 1.02 13.89 -3.51
CA SER A 97 2.21 14.20 -4.30
C SER A 97 2.09 13.65 -5.73
N GLU A 98 2.89 14.20 -6.63
CA GLU A 98 2.95 13.76 -8.03
C GLU A 98 3.27 12.27 -8.14
N GLU A 99 4.23 11.77 -7.35
CA GLU A 99 4.59 10.35 -7.33
C GLU A 99 3.45 9.45 -6.84
N ALA A 100 2.70 9.93 -5.84
CA ALA A 100 1.55 9.20 -5.32
C ALA A 100 0.43 9.10 -6.36
N LEU A 101 0.12 10.19 -7.04
CA LEU A 101 -0.88 10.23 -8.11
C LEU A 101 -0.46 9.34 -9.29
N SER A 102 0.80 9.41 -9.72
CA SER A 102 1.34 8.55 -10.79
C SER A 102 1.26 7.07 -10.44
N ALA A 103 1.54 6.70 -9.19
CA ALA A 103 1.38 5.33 -8.71
C ALA A 103 -0.08 4.88 -8.75
N ILE A 104 -1.01 5.72 -8.27
CA ILE A 104 -2.45 5.43 -8.26
C ILE A 104 -2.98 5.23 -9.70
N ILE A 105 -2.57 6.07 -10.65
CA ILE A 105 -2.96 5.91 -12.07
C ILE A 105 -2.43 4.57 -12.60
N THR A 106 -1.20 4.21 -12.28
CA THR A 106 -0.61 2.92 -12.65
C THR A 106 -1.38 1.75 -12.06
N TRP A 107 -1.77 1.83 -10.79
CA TRP A 107 -2.56 0.80 -10.11
C TRP A 107 -3.97 0.67 -10.68
N ALA A 108 -4.61 1.81 -10.99
CA ALA A 108 -5.91 1.82 -11.68
C ALA A 108 -5.83 1.17 -13.06
N ARG A 109 -4.76 1.46 -13.83
CA ARG A 109 -4.50 0.86 -15.15
C ARG A 109 -4.33 -0.65 -15.06
N ARG A 110 -3.74 -1.16 -13.98
CA ARG A 110 -3.60 -2.60 -13.71
C ARG A 110 -4.88 -3.24 -13.15
N GLY A 111 -5.93 -2.48 -12.92
CA GLY A 111 -7.19 -2.97 -12.37
C GLY A 111 -7.14 -3.31 -10.87
N TYR A 112 -6.18 -2.77 -10.13
CA TYR A 112 -6.12 -2.99 -8.69
C TYR A 112 -7.30 -2.34 -7.96
N PRO A 113 -7.81 -2.93 -6.86
CA PRO A 113 -8.97 -2.44 -6.12
C PRO A 113 -8.60 -1.24 -5.23
N ILE A 114 -8.44 -0.07 -5.86
CA ILE A 114 -8.07 1.18 -5.19
C ILE A 114 -9.27 2.07 -4.83
N GLN A 115 -10.47 1.69 -5.28
CA GLN A 115 -11.70 2.38 -4.93
C GLN A 115 -11.85 2.40 -3.40
N ASP A 116 -12.34 3.49 -2.86
CA ASP A 116 -12.52 3.70 -1.41
C ASP A 116 -11.23 3.78 -0.59
N CYS A 117 -10.06 3.83 -1.25
CA CYS A 117 -8.79 4.07 -0.59
C CYS A 117 -8.57 5.55 -0.29
N ASP A 118 -8.12 5.85 0.93
CA ASP A 118 -7.70 7.19 1.34
C ASP A 118 -6.16 7.25 1.38
N PHE A 119 -5.56 7.82 0.33
CA PHE A 119 -4.10 7.92 0.21
C PHE A 119 -3.53 9.22 0.78
N ARG A 120 -4.33 10.05 1.46
CA ARG A 120 -3.82 11.30 2.06
C ARG A 120 -2.64 11.01 3.00
N GLY A 121 -1.54 11.72 2.78
CA GLY A 121 -0.31 11.53 3.54
C GLY A 121 0.53 10.32 3.13
N MET A 122 0.19 9.61 2.05
CA MET A 122 1.04 8.54 1.49
C MET A 122 2.40 9.10 1.12
N LYS A 123 3.45 8.47 1.64
CA LYS A 123 4.85 8.84 1.35
C LYS A 123 5.37 8.04 0.16
N ARG A 124 6.29 8.62 -0.59
CA ARG A 124 6.99 7.95 -1.71
C ARG A 124 7.57 6.57 -1.31
N SER A 125 8.13 6.46 -0.10
CA SER A 125 8.70 5.21 0.41
C SER A 125 7.67 4.09 0.62
N GLN A 126 6.38 4.41 0.71
CA GLN A 126 5.30 3.43 0.91
C GLN A 126 4.75 2.89 -0.43
N ILE A 127 5.00 3.58 -1.54
CA ILE A 127 4.48 3.18 -2.86
C ILE A 127 4.87 1.73 -3.23
N PRO A 128 6.14 1.29 -3.13
CA PRO A 128 6.51 -0.08 -3.45
C PRO A 128 5.86 -1.13 -2.54
N LEU A 129 5.62 -0.77 -1.27
CA LEU A 129 4.96 -1.64 -0.31
C LEU A 129 3.50 -1.87 -0.69
N TYR A 130 2.76 -0.80 -0.97
CA TYR A 130 1.35 -0.88 -1.38
C TYR A 130 1.20 -1.55 -2.75
N GLU A 131 2.09 -1.27 -3.70
CA GLU A 131 2.09 -1.95 -4.98
C GLU A 131 2.28 -3.47 -4.83
N SER A 132 3.22 -3.89 -3.99
CA SER A 132 3.45 -5.31 -3.71
C SER A 132 2.24 -5.98 -3.06
N ALA A 133 1.54 -5.28 -2.18
CA ALA A 133 0.32 -5.77 -1.54
C ALA A 133 -0.84 -5.92 -2.53
N LEU A 134 -1.08 -4.88 -3.33
CA LEU A 134 -2.12 -4.88 -4.36
C LEU A 134 -1.87 -5.97 -5.41
N ALA A 135 -0.62 -6.16 -5.83
CA ALA A 135 -0.25 -7.22 -6.78
C ALA A 135 -0.52 -8.63 -6.25
N GLN A 136 -0.60 -8.80 -4.94
CA GLN A 136 -0.92 -10.07 -4.28
C GLN A 136 -2.40 -10.15 -3.86
N GLY A 137 -3.23 -9.17 -4.23
CA GLY A 137 -4.65 -9.14 -3.87
C GLY A 137 -4.91 -8.81 -2.40
N ILE A 138 -3.91 -8.27 -1.69
CA ILE A 138 -4.08 -7.88 -0.29
C ILE A 138 -4.83 -6.55 -0.21
N ASP A 139 -5.86 -6.49 0.62
CA ASP A 139 -6.58 -5.25 0.90
C ASP A 139 -5.70 -4.29 1.71
N ILE A 140 -5.31 -3.17 1.09
CA ILE A 140 -4.44 -2.17 1.72
C ILE A 140 -5.20 -1.13 2.57
N ARG A 141 -6.53 -1.07 2.50
CA ARG A 141 -7.33 -0.04 3.20
C ARG A 141 -7.09 0.02 4.71
N PRO A 142 -6.95 -1.11 5.44
CA PRO A 142 -6.64 -1.10 6.86
C PRO A 142 -5.29 -0.45 7.20
N TYR A 143 -4.36 -0.43 6.24
CA TYR A 143 -2.97 -0.01 6.44
C TYR A 143 -2.71 1.44 6.02
N LEU A 144 -3.65 2.10 5.35
CA LEU A 144 -3.48 3.47 4.85
C LEU A 144 -3.52 4.54 5.97
N LYS A 145 -4.21 4.27 7.08
CA LYS A 145 -4.56 5.28 8.10
C LYS A 145 -3.55 5.47 9.23
N SER A 146 -2.54 4.63 9.34
CA SER A 146 -1.70 4.64 10.55
C SER A 146 -0.23 4.37 10.26
N GLY A 147 0.56 5.36 10.32
CA GLY A 147 2.01 5.48 10.45
C GLY A 147 2.91 4.22 10.31
N ALA A 148 4.02 4.22 11.05
CA ALA A 148 5.05 3.18 10.97
C ALA A 148 4.56 1.77 11.33
N ALA A 149 3.66 1.64 12.32
CA ALA A 149 3.14 0.35 12.76
C ALA A 149 2.32 -0.37 11.69
N SER A 150 1.54 0.36 10.88
CA SER A 150 0.78 -0.22 9.76
C SER A 150 1.70 -0.71 8.63
N ASN A 151 2.78 0.00 8.37
CA ASN A 151 3.75 -0.44 7.37
C ASN A 151 4.46 -1.73 7.81
N ALA A 152 4.83 -1.86 9.08
CA ALA A 152 5.44 -3.07 9.63
C ALA A 152 4.46 -4.26 9.53
N ALA A 153 3.19 -4.06 9.90
CA ALA A 153 2.16 -5.08 9.78
C ALA A 153 1.97 -5.54 8.32
N LEU A 154 1.92 -4.60 7.37
CA LEU A 154 1.78 -4.93 5.96
C LEU A 154 3.03 -5.65 5.41
N GLN A 155 4.24 -5.26 5.84
CA GLN A 155 5.47 -5.96 5.48
C GLN A 155 5.47 -7.40 5.98
N SER A 156 5.06 -7.63 7.23
CA SER A 156 4.97 -8.98 7.80
C SER A 156 3.93 -9.82 7.09
N LEU A 157 2.78 -9.23 6.75
CA LEU A 157 1.76 -9.90 5.94
C LEU A 157 2.28 -10.29 4.55
N LEU A 158 3.04 -9.42 3.90
CA LEU A 158 3.67 -9.72 2.61
C LEU A 158 4.69 -10.86 2.72
N ARG A 159 5.44 -10.94 3.82
CA ARG A 159 6.36 -12.06 4.09
C ARG A 159 5.57 -13.38 4.19
N LEU A 160 4.46 -13.39 4.92
CA LEU A 160 3.57 -14.56 5.03
C LEU A 160 2.94 -14.96 3.69
N ALA A 161 2.57 -13.99 2.86
CA ALA A 161 1.94 -14.22 1.57
C ALA A 161 2.92 -14.72 0.48
N ARG A 162 4.24 -14.71 0.74
CA ARG A 162 5.29 -15.14 -0.22
C ARG A 162 5.97 -16.41 0.27
N PRO A 163 5.48 -17.60 -0.11
CA PRO A 163 6.10 -18.87 0.30
C PRO A 163 7.59 -18.97 -0.06
N SER A 164 8.02 -18.35 -1.17
CA SER A 164 9.41 -18.33 -1.61
C SER A 164 10.39 -17.60 -0.67
N LEU A 165 9.89 -16.80 0.26
CA LEU A 165 10.69 -16.13 1.30
C LEU A 165 10.78 -16.95 2.58
N LEU A 166 10.02 -18.03 2.67
CA LEU A 166 10.06 -18.97 3.79
C LEU A 166 11.30 -19.84 3.70
N SER A 167 11.59 -20.59 4.76
CA SER A 167 12.80 -21.39 4.90
C SER A 167 13.20 -22.11 3.62
N LYS A 168 14.49 -22.00 3.22
CA LYS A 168 15.06 -22.66 2.04
C LYS A 168 15.00 -24.19 2.07
N ASN A 169 14.68 -24.76 3.24
CA ASN A 169 14.62 -26.19 3.47
C ASN A 169 13.21 -26.78 3.33
N LEU A 170 12.23 -25.99 2.93
CA LEU A 170 10.85 -26.44 2.75
C LEU A 170 10.68 -27.09 1.37
N THR A 171 9.94 -28.21 1.34
CA THR A 171 9.53 -28.83 0.08
C THR A 171 8.44 -27.99 -0.61
N GLU A 172 8.26 -28.19 -1.91
CA GLU A 172 7.23 -27.52 -2.70
C GLU A 172 5.82 -27.75 -2.15
N GLU A 173 5.56 -28.95 -1.62
CA GLU A 173 4.31 -29.34 -0.98
C GLU A 173 4.08 -28.58 0.34
N GLN A 174 5.12 -28.41 1.15
CA GLN A 174 5.11 -27.63 2.39
C GLN A 174 4.90 -26.15 2.11
N LEU A 175 5.58 -25.58 1.11
CA LEU A 175 5.39 -24.21 0.67
C LEU A 175 3.94 -23.97 0.20
N SER A 176 3.35 -24.91 -0.53
CA SER A 176 1.96 -24.85 -0.97
C SER A 176 1.00 -24.92 0.23
N ALA A 177 1.27 -25.72 1.24
CA ALA A 177 0.45 -25.81 2.45
C ALA A 177 0.49 -24.50 3.25
N ILE A 178 1.67 -23.88 3.39
CA ILE A 178 1.84 -22.59 4.07
C ILE A 178 1.10 -21.48 3.33
N SER A 179 1.20 -21.42 2.01
CA SER A 179 0.51 -20.41 1.21
C SER A 179 -1.03 -20.51 1.28
N ARG A 180 -1.55 -21.65 1.70
CA ARG A 180 -2.98 -21.91 1.93
C ARG A 180 -3.37 -21.80 3.40
N ALA A 181 -2.44 -21.49 4.29
CA ALA A 181 -2.74 -21.41 5.72
C ALA A 181 -3.85 -20.38 5.99
N PRO A 182 -4.84 -20.70 6.85
CA PRO A 182 -5.96 -19.81 7.14
C PRO A 182 -5.54 -18.41 7.59
N ALA A 183 -4.42 -18.30 8.32
CA ALA A 183 -3.86 -17.04 8.76
C ALA A 183 -3.60 -16.04 7.63
N LEU A 184 -3.38 -16.50 6.39
CA LEU A 184 -3.14 -15.65 5.23
C LEU A 184 -4.42 -15.16 4.57
N SER A 185 -5.49 -15.94 4.62
CA SER A 185 -6.76 -15.61 3.96
C SER A 185 -7.71 -14.76 4.81
N TYR A 186 -7.48 -14.71 6.14
CA TYR A 186 -8.38 -14.06 7.09
C TYR A 186 -7.78 -12.87 7.84
N LEU A 187 -6.52 -12.50 7.55
CA LEU A 187 -5.86 -11.39 8.24
C LEU A 187 -6.49 -10.05 7.89
N THR A 188 -7.64 -9.79 8.47
CA THR A 188 -8.26 -8.47 8.50
C THR A 188 -7.65 -7.70 9.66
N LEU A 189 -6.41 -7.23 9.49
CA LEU A 189 -5.75 -6.44 10.52
C LEU A 189 -6.37 -5.04 10.56
N THR A 190 -7.30 -4.87 11.44
CA THR A 190 -7.99 -3.61 11.64
C THR A 190 -7.24 -2.66 12.57
N ARG A 191 -6.17 -3.11 13.27
CA ARG A 191 -5.48 -2.33 14.32
C ARG A 191 -3.96 -2.42 14.21
N ALA A 192 -3.30 -1.26 14.33
CA ALA A 192 -1.84 -1.13 14.42
C ALA A 192 -1.22 -1.92 15.60
N THR A 193 -1.99 -2.16 16.66
CA THR A 193 -1.57 -2.90 17.87
C THR A 193 -1.25 -4.37 17.62
N GLN A 194 -1.51 -4.88 16.42
CA GLN A 194 -1.25 -6.29 16.07
C GLN A 194 -0.01 -6.47 15.16
N ALA A 195 0.70 -5.39 14.83
CA ALA A 195 1.89 -5.45 14.00
C ALA A 195 2.94 -6.39 14.59
N ASP A 196 3.17 -6.32 15.90
CA ASP A 196 4.16 -7.15 16.60
C ASP A 196 3.78 -8.63 16.58
N ALA A 197 2.50 -8.95 16.75
CA ALA A 197 2.01 -10.33 16.69
C ALA A 197 2.12 -10.91 15.28
N LEU A 198 1.84 -10.10 14.25
CA LEU A 198 1.99 -10.50 12.87
C LEU A 198 3.46 -10.71 12.50
N GLU A 199 4.38 -9.88 13.02
CA GLU A 199 5.81 -10.05 12.83
C GLU A 199 6.31 -11.35 13.48
N ALA A 200 5.92 -11.61 14.73
CA ALA A 200 6.25 -12.85 15.42
C ALA A 200 5.73 -14.07 14.66
N LEU A 201 4.50 -14.02 14.17
CA LEU A 201 3.91 -15.09 13.37
C LEU A 201 4.67 -15.29 12.05
N ALA A 202 5.08 -14.22 11.39
CA ALA A 202 5.88 -14.28 10.17
C ALA A 202 7.24 -14.96 10.42
N ASP A 203 7.88 -14.70 11.56
CA ASP A 203 9.14 -15.35 11.95
C ASP A 203 8.95 -16.85 12.20
N ILE A 204 7.85 -17.23 12.86
CA ILE A 204 7.49 -18.64 13.07
C ILE A 204 7.30 -19.36 11.72
N TYR A 205 6.60 -18.77 10.76
CA TYR A 205 6.39 -19.35 9.44
C TYR A 205 7.68 -19.44 8.62
N GLN A 206 8.69 -18.61 8.89
CA GLN A 206 10.00 -18.65 8.24
C GLN A 206 10.98 -19.61 8.92
N SER A 207 10.63 -20.10 10.10
CA SER A 207 11.42 -21.10 10.85
C SER A 207 10.98 -22.53 10.47
N ASP A 208 11.76 -23.52 10.91
CA ASP A 208 11.40 -24.93 10.81
C ASP A 208 10.19 -25.31 11.67
N MET A 209 9.73 -24.42 12.52
CA MET A 209 8.65 -24.68 13.48
C MET A 209 7.35 -25.09 12.79
N TYR A 210 7.01 -24.45 11.68
CA TYR A 210 5.78 -24.81 10.96
C TYR A 210 5.81 -26.25 10.45
N VAL A 211 6.98 -26.71 9.99
CA VAL A 211 7.13 -28.08 9.50
C VAL A 211 7.07 -29.10 10.62
N LYS A 212 7.72 -28.80 11.75
CA LYS A 212 7.86 -29.72 12.89
C LYS A 212 6.66 -29.70 13.85
N HIS A 213 5.99 -28.56 13.97
CA HIS A 213 4.96 -28.26 14.99
C HIS A 213 3.74 -27.58 14.39
N ARG A 214 3.21 -28.09 13.29
CA ARG A 214 2.12 -27.49 12.52
C ARG A 214 0.92 -27.13 13.39
N ASN A 215 0.48 -28.04 14.24
CA ASN A 215 -0.70 -27.81 15.11
C ASN A 215 -0.48 -26.64 16.09
N VAL A 216 0.75 -26.45 16.54
CA VAL A 216 1.12 -25.32 17.42
C VAL A 216 1.03 -24.01 16.65
N VAL A 217 1.58 -23.96 15.43
CA VAL A 217 1.52 -22.77 14.59
C VAL A 217 0.09 -22.42 14.20
N GLU A 218 -0.73 -23.41 13.87
CA GLU A 218 -2.16 -23.22 13.61
C GLU A 218 -2.88 -22.64 14.83
N ALA A 219 -2.58 -23.13 16.06
CA ALA A 219 -3.14 -22.57 17.28
C ALA A 219 -2.70 -21.11 17.51
N LEU A 220 -1.41 -20.80 17.34
CA LEU A 220 -0.87 -19.44 17.48
C LEU A 220 -1.43 -18.46 16.44
N SER A 221 -1.87 -18.94 15.30
CA SER A 221 -2.47 -18.15 14.23
C SER A 221 -3.95 -17.84 14.48
N ALA A 222 -4.55 -18.34 15.55
CA ALA A 222 -5.96 -18.14 15.85
C ALA A 222 -6.29 -16.68 16.13
N GLN A 223 -7.46 -16.27 15.63
CA GLN A 223 -8.00 -14.91 15.79
C GLN A 223 -9.36 -14.99 16.49
N ASP A 224 -9.70 -13.95 17.24
CA ASP A 224 -11.02 -13.77 17.84
C ASP A 224 -12.05 -13.30 16.79
N GLU A 225 -13.30 -13.10 17.23
CA GLU A 225 -14.41 -12.64 16.40
C GLU A 225 -14.17 -11.27 15.75
N THR A 226 -13.23 -10.48 16.27
CA THR A 226 -12.86 -9.17 15.74
C THR A 226 -11.70 -9.22 14.74
N GLY A 227 -11.13 -10.41 14.47
CA GLY A 227 -9.95 -10.63 13.66
C GLY A 227 -8.63 -10.32 14.40
N ALA A 228 -8.67 -10.14 15.73
CA ALA A 228 -7.48 -9.93 16.53
C ALA A 228 -6.82 -11.26 16.88
N PHE A 229 -5.47 -11.31 16.86
CA PHE A 229 -4.76 -12.50 17.32
C PHE A 229 -5.02 -12.73 18.82
N ILE A 230 -5.32 -13.96 19.16
CA ILE A 230 -5.59 -14.39 20.53
C ILE A 230 -4.29 -14.36 21.36
N TYR A 231 -3.16 -14.69 20.72
CA TYR A 231 -1.85 -14.69 21.36
C TYR A 231 -1.08 -13.40 21.05
N SER A 232 -0.41 -12.87 22.07
CA SER A 232 0.51 -11.73 21.89
C SER A 232 1.81 -12.16 21.20
N ALA A 233 2.55 -11.19 20.63
CA ALA A 233 3.88 -11.42 20.08
C ALA A 233 4.82 -12.09 21.07
N PHE A 234 4.83 -11.61 22.32
CA PHE A 234 5.61 -12.21 23.41
C PHE A 234 5.28 -13.68 23.60
N HIS A 235 4.00 -14.02 23.62
CA HIS A 235 3.54 -15.40 23.81
C HIS A 235 4.00 -16.29 22.64
N MET A 236 3.82 -15.83 21.42
CA MET A 236 4.24 -16.54 20.22
C MET A 236 5.75 -16.84 20.21
N GLN A 237 6.57 -15.83 20.55
CA GLN A 237 8.03 -15.98 20.63
C GLN A 237 8.45 -16.99 21.71
N ARG A 238 7.80 -16.96 22.89
CA ARG A 238 8.10 -17.92 23.98
C ARG A 238 7.71 -19.35 23.62
N VAL A 239 6.61 -19.55 22.91
CA VAL A 239 6.23 -20.87 22.40
C VAL A 239 7.22 -21.35 21.35
N GLN A 240 7.69 -20.47 20.47
CA GLN A 240 8.74 -20.79 19.51
C GLN A 240 10.02 -21.23 20.18
N GLU A 241 10.53 -20.47 21.15
CA GLU A 241 11.72 -20.85 21.92
C GLU A 241 11.57 -22.21 22.61
N ALA A 242 10.41 -22.46 23.22
CA ALA A 242 10.11 -23.73 23.87
C ALA A 242 10.11 -24.92 22.88
N CYS A 243 9.55 -24.70 21.67
CA CYS A 243 9.60 -25.70 20.59
C CYS A 243 11.04 -26.00 20.16
N GLU A 244 11.85 -24.96 19.97
CA GLU A 244 13.26 -25.08 19.54
C GLU A 244 14.10 -25.82 20.59
N GLU A 245 13.78 -25.64 21.87
CA GLU A 245 14.41 -26.35 23.00
C GLU A 245 13.83 -27.76 23.23
N GLY A 246 12.79 -28.17 22.49
CA GLY A 246 12.12 -29.45 22.68
C GLY A 246 11.43 -29.56 24.04
N LEU A 247 10.83 -28.49 24.54
CA LEU A 247 9.98 -28.45 25.73
C LEU A 247 8.54 -28.83 25.36
N ASP A 248 7.74 -29.22 26.37
CA ASP A 248 6.31 -29.42 26.18
C ASP A 248 5.61 -28.07 26.06
N VAL A 249 5.04 -27.78 24.89
CA VAL A 249 4.38 -26.51 24.63
C VAL A 249 2.87 -26.54 24.89
N ALA A 250 2.27 -27.70 25.14
CA ALA A 250 0.84 -27.82 25.39
C ALA A 250 0.36 -26.91 26.54
N PRO A 251 1.08 -26.81 27.69
CA PRO A 251 0.70 -25.88 28.76
C PRO A 251 0.84 -24.40 28.38
N LEU A 252 1.59 -24.08 27.32
CA LEU A 252 1.80 -22.70 26.86
C LEU A 252 0.72 -22.24 25.89
N LEU A 253 -0.11 -23.14 25.37
CA LEU A 253 -1.17 -22.79 24.41
C LEU A 253 -2.47 -22.31 25.06
N GLU A 254 -2.40 -21.87 26.31
CA GLU A 254 -3.53 -21.23 27.01
C GLU A 254 -3.43 -19.71 26.82
N PRO A 255 -4.36 -19.08 26.06
CA PRO A 255 -4.25 -17.66 25.69
C PRO A 255 -4.30 -16.68 26.88
N THR A 256 -4.87 -17.11 27.99
CA THR A 256 -5.08 -16.28 29.20
C THR A 256 -3.86 -16.20 30.10
N LEU A 257 -2.79 -16.95 29.81
CA LEU A 257 -1.57 -16.92 30.60
C LEU A 257 -0.92 -15.54 30.63
N SER A 258 -0.57 -15.09 31.83
CA SER A 258 0.27 -13.90 31.98
C SER A 258 1.70 -14.19 31.51
N ALA A 259 2.42 -13.14 31.09
CA ALA A 259 3.83 -13.25 30.69
C ALA A 259 4.71 -13.87 31.78
N SER A 260 4.43 -13.59 33.06
CA SER A 260 5.12 -14.20 34.20
C SER A 260 4.91 -15.71 34.21
N LEU A 261 3.65 -16.16 34.10
CA LEU A 261 3.31 -17.58 34.19
C LEU A 261 3.90 -18.38 33.02
N VAL A 262 3.90 -17.80 31.83
CA VAL A 262 4.56 -18.40 30.64
C VAL A 262 6.05 -18.62 30.93
N ASN A 263 6.75 -17.62 31.48
CA ASN A 263 8.17 -17.75 31.83
C ASN A 263 8.39 -18.81 32.93
N ASP A 264 7.52 -18.86 33.94
CA ASP A 264 7.64 -19.83 35.03
C ASP A 264 7.46 -21.27 34.56
N ILE A 265 6.50 -21.51 33.64
CA ILE A 265 6.29 -22.82 33.01
C ILE A 265 7.55 -23.26 32.27
N ILE A 266 8.11 -22.40 31.43
CA ILE A 266 9.33 -22.68 30.65
C ILE A 266 10.51 -22.96 31.58
N LEU A 267 10.70 -22.12 32.60
CA LEU A 267 11.80 -22.29 33.57
C LEU A 267 11.68 -23.62 34.32
N ASN A 268 10.49 -23.97 34.80
CA ASN A 268 10.25 -25.23 35.49
C ASN A 268 10.54 -26.44 34.59
N GLN A 269 10.18 -26.40 33.34
CA GLN A 269 10.48 -27.45 32.38
C GLN A 269 11.98 -27.59 32.10
N ARG A 270 12.70 -26.44 31.97
CA ARG A 270 14.17 -26.42 31.83
C ARG A 270 14.87 -27.04 33.01
N LEU A 271 14.43 -26.72 34.25
CA LEU A 271 14.97 -27.26 35.50
C LEU A 271 14.68 -28.76 35.64
N SER A 272 13.57 -29.25 35.09
CA SER A 272 13.15 -30.65 35.18
C SER A 272 13.83 -31.54 34.13
N LYS A 273 14.49 -30.96 33.09
CA LYS A 273 15.27 -31.74 32.14
C LYS A 273 16.51 -32.32 32.82
N PRO A 274 16.74 -33.67 32.72
CA PRO A 274 17.95 -34.26 33.21
C PRO A 274 19.17 -33.63 32.52
N ALA A 275 20.19 -33.24 33.31
CA ALA A 275 21.43 -32.75 32.78
C ALA A 275 22.01 -33.83 31.82
N ILE A 276 21.89 -33.61 30.54
CA ILE A 276 22.56 -34.46 29.55
C ILE A 276 24.04 -34.19 29.72
N ASN A 277 24.74 -35.15 30.35
CA ASN A 277 26.17 -35.12 30.45
C ASN A 277 26.78 -34.84 29.08
N ARG A 278 27.46 -33.68 28.97
CA ARG A 278 28.29 -33.30 27.83
C ARG A 278 29.56 -34.11 27.79
#